data_e2361410ded4430e394763c84114213a
#
_entry.id   e2361410ded4430e394763c84114213a
#
_cell.length_a   1.000
_cell.length_b   1.000
_cell.length_c   1.000
_cell.angle_alpha   90.00
_cell.angle_beta   90.00
_cell.angle_gamma   90.00
#
_symmetry.space_group_name_H-M   'P 1'
#
loop_
_entity.id
_entity.type
_entity.pdbx_description
1 polymer ?
#
loop_
_entity_poly.entity_id
_entity_poly.type
_entity_poly.pdbx_seq_one_letter_code
_entity_poly.pdbx_strand_id
1 'polypeptide(L)'
;MGREVFDSFAGFDDFLVYLALSLVLLALFIAIYIRITPYREFALIREGNIAASFSLSGALLGFIVPLASAVQHSVSVVDMAIWGVIALAVQIAAFVAAKLLIPSITRDIPAGNGAQGFFLGTLSLGVGLLSAACMSF
;
A
#
# COMPACT_ATOMS: atom_id res chain seq x y z
N MET A 1 40.21 -0.26 8.46
CA MET A 1 39.22 -1.33 8.50
C MET A 1 38.16 -1.13 9.57
N GLY A 2 38.53 -0.88 10.83
CA GLY A 2 37.54 -0.66 11.88
C GLY A 2 36.67 0.57 11.67
N ARG A 3 37.21 1.67 11.17
CA ARG A 3 36.46 2.89 10.86
C ARG A 3 35.45 2.68 9.75
N GLU A 4 35.83 1.97 8.71
CA GLU A 4 34.92 1.68 7.58
C GLU A 4 33.70 0.86 8.01
N VAL A 5 33.92 -0.11 8.91
CA VAL A 5 32.83 -0.92 9.48
C VAL A 5 31.94 -0.06 10.36
N PHE A 6 32.51 0.80 11.22
CA PHE A 6 31.74 1.72 12.06
C PHE A 6 30.93 2.71 11.21
N ASP A 7 31.55 3.28 10.18
CA ASP A 7 30.88 4.22 9.28
C ASP A 7 29.73 3.55 8.51
N SER A 8 29.91 2.28 8.13
CA SER A 8 28.84 1.51 7.47
C SER A 8 27.65 1.26 8.37
N PHE A 9 27.89 1.11 9.69
CA PHE A 9 26.80 0.89 10.65
C PHE A 9 26.24 2.18 11.26
N ALA A 10 26.83 3.35 10.96
CA ALA A 10 26.38 4.62 11.52
C ALA A 10 24.92 4.96 11.17
N GLY A 11 24.45 4.52 10.00
CA GLY A 11 23.07 4.72 9.58
C GLY A 11 22.10 3.60 9.98
N PHE A 12 22.55 2.62 10.75
CA PHE A 12 21.73 1.46 11.08
C PHE A 12 20.52 1.81 11.96
N ASP A 13 20.69 2.75 12.89
CA ASP A 13 19.60 3.23 13.73
C ASP A 13 18.51 3.88 12.90
N ASP A 14 18.88 4.74 11.95
CA ASP A 14 17.94 5.37 11.03
C ASP A 14 17.25 4.33 10.16
N PHE A 15 17.99 3.35 9.65
CA PHE A 15 17.44 2.26 8.89
C PHE A 15 16.35 1.53 9.67
N LEU A 16 16.59 1.19 10.93
CA LEU A 16 15.61 0.50 11.77
C LEU A 16 14.37 1.34 12.02
N VAL A 17 14.55 2.65 12.27
CA VAL A 17 13.42 3.55 12.51
C VAL A 17 12.56 3.68 11.26
N TYR A 18 13.16 3.91 10.09
CA TYR A 18 12.42 4.04 8.84
C TYR A 18 11.72 2.73 8.45
N LEU A 19 12.41 1.60 8.61
CA LEU A 19 11.81 0.29 8.34
C LEU A 19 10.65 0.01 9.28
N ALA A 20 10.84 0.25 10.58
CA ALA A 20 9.79 0.01 11.58
C ALA A 20 8.55 0.87 11.29
N LEU A 21 8.74 2.16 10.99
CA LEU A 21 7.64 3.06 10.66
C LEU A 21 6.95 2.62 9.36
N SER A 22 7.71 2.19 8.36
CA SER A 22 7.16 1.67 7.11
C SER A 22 6.27 0.47 7.34
N LEU A 23 6.72 -0.48 8.17
CA LEU A 23 5.96 -1.68 8.49
C LEU A 23 4.71 -1.36 9.30
N VAL A 24 4.79 -0.40 10.23
CA VAL A 24 3.63 0.07 10.99
C VAL A 24 2.58 0.70 10.07
N LEU A 25 3.01 1.57 9.15
CA LEU A 25 2.12 2.20 8.18
C LEU A 25 1.49 1.16 7.24
N LEU A 26 2.26 0.17 6.81
CA LEU A 26 1.74 -0.92 5.99
C LEU A 26 0.70 -1.74 6.75
N ALA A 27 0.97 -2.09 8.00
CA ALA A 27 0.01 -2.80 8.86
C ALA A 27 -1.25 -1.98 9.08
N LEU A 28 -1.10 -0.68 9.29
CA LEU A 28 -2.23 0.23 9.45
C LEU A 28 -3.08 0.29 8.16
N PHE A 29 -2.43 0.37 7.00
CA PHE A 29 -3.13 0.35 5.72
C PHE A 29 -3.94 -0.95 5.56
N ILE A 30 -3.32 -2.09 5.81
CA ILE A 30 -4.01 -3.39 5.72
C ILE A 30 -5.21 -3.43 6.67
N ALA A 31 -5.02 -2.99 7.91
CA ALA A 31 -6.08 -2.99 8.92
C ALA A 31 -7.27 -2.13 8.50
N ILE A 32 -7.02 -0.94 7.94
CA ILE A 32 -8.07 -0.06 7.46
C ILE A 32 -8.73 -0.64 6.22
N TYR A 33 -7.93 -1.12 5.27
CA TYR A 33 -8.43 -1.65 4.00
C TYR A 33 -9.36 -2.83 4.20
N ILE A 34 -8.98 -3.81 5.05
CA ILE A 34 -9.83 -4.97 5.31
C ILE A 34 -11.10 -4.63 6.08
N ARG A 35 -11.15 -3.48 6.75
CA ARG A 35 -12.36 -3.01 7.44
C ARG A 35 -13.33 -2.30 6.51
N ILE A 36 -12.84 -1.58 5.51
CA ILE A 36 -13.70 -0.88 4.55
C ILE A 36 -14.23 -1.78 3.46
N THR A 37 -13.55 -2.90 3.17
CA THR A 37 -14.06 -3.90 2.26
C THR A 37 -15.09 -4.78 2.97
N PRO A 38 -16.26 -5.03 2.37
CA PRO A 38 -17.34 -5.79 3.04
C PRO A 38 -17.13 -7.31 2.97
N TYR A 39 -15.95 -7.78 2.60
CA TYR A 39 -15.63 -9.21 2.48
C TYR A 39 -14.29 -9.52 3.15
N ARG A 40 -14.11 -10.78 3.54
CA ARG A 40 -12.91 -11.26 4.23
C ARG A 40 -11.84 -11.65 3.21
N GLU A 41 -10.96 -10.73 2.88
CA GLU A 41 -9.96 -10.91 1.82
C GLU A 41 -9.00 -12.05 2.10
N PHE A 42 -8.46 -12.14 3.31
CA PHE A 42 -7.50 -13.21 3.65
C PHE A 42 -8.16 -14.59 3.63
N ALA A 43 -9.41 -14.68 4.07
CA ALA A 43 -10.16 -15.94 4.00
C ALA A 43 -10.40 -16.35 2.54
N LEU A 44 -10.79 -15.39 1.69
CA LEU A 44 -11.02 -15.64 0.27
C LEU A 44 -9.73 -16.06 -0.43
N ILE A 45 -8.60 -15.44 -0.10
CA ILE A 45 -7.30 -15.79 -0.67
C ILE A 45 -6.92 -17.21 -0.28
N ARG A 46 -7.14 -17.60 0.99
CA ARG A 46 -6.87 -18.96 1.45
C ARG A 46 -7.74 -19.99 0.74
N GLU A 47 -8.95 -19.62 0.32
CA GLU A 47 -9.85 -20.46 -0.46
C GLU A 47 -9.50 -20.49 -1.95
N GLY A 48 -8.48 -19.76 -2.38
CA GLY A 48 -8.06 -19.71 -3.77
C GLY A 48 -8.82 -18.69 -4.62
N ASN A 49 -9.42 -17.68 -4.02
CA ASN A 49 -10.14 -16.64 -4.76
C ASN A 49 -9.13 -15.71 -5.44
N ILE A 50 -8.99 -15.86 -6.75
CA ILE A 50 -8.04 -15.09 -7.56
C ILE A 50 -8.42 -13.61 -7.59
N ALA A 51 -9.70 -13.28 -7.67
CA ALA A 51 -10.18 -11.91 -7.69
C ALA A 51 -9.74 -11.14 -6.42
N ALA A 52 -9.94 -11.74 -5.25
CA ALA A 52 -9.52 -11.15 -3.98
C ALA A 52 -8.00 -11.02 -3.91
N SER A 53 -7.26 -12.00 -4.43
CA SER A 53 -5.79 -11.96 -4.49
C SER A 53 -5.30 -10.79 -5.33
N PHE A 54 -5.83 -10.60 -6.53
CA PHE A 54 -5.45 -9.50 -7.40
C PHE A 54 -5.80 -8.13 -6.79
N SER A 55 -6.98 -8.01 -6.20
CA SER A 55 -7.42 -6.74 -5.63
C SER A 55 -6.56 -6.34 -4.42
N LEU A 56 -6.31 -7.27 -3.51
CA LEU A 56 -5.49 -6.99 -2.33
C LEU A 56 -4.02 -6.77 -2.71
N SER A 57 -3.47 -7.60 -3.60
CA SER A 57 -2.09 -7.45 -4.06
C SER A 57 -1.85 -6.11 -4.73
N GLY A 58 -2.78 -5.68 -5.58
CA GLY A 58 -2.71 -4.37 -6.22
C GLY A 58 -2.81 -3.23 -5.22
N ALA A 59 -3.68 -3.34 -4.23
CA ALA A 59 -3.81 -2.33 -3.18
C ALA A 59 -2.53 -2.24 -2.34
N LEU A 60 -1.94 -3.38 -1.98
CA LEU A 60 -0.67 -3.41 -1.25
C LEU A 60 0.45 -2.75 -2.03
N LEU A 61 0.64 -3.13 -3.29
CA LEU A 61 1.65 -2.53 -4.14
C LEU A 61 1.37 -1.04 -4.38
N GLY A 62 0.11 -0.70 -4.54
CA GLY A 62 -0.33 0.68 -4.72
C GLY A 62 -0.03 1.57 -3.51
N PHE A 63 0.03 1.01 -2.32
CA PHE A 63 0.46 1.71 -1.13
C PHE A 63 1.98 1.66 -0.94
N ILE A 64 2.59 0.50 -1.17
CA ILE A 64 4.03 0.29 -0.96
C ILE A 64 4.87 1.20 -1.86
N VAL A 65 4.49 1.38 -3.12
CA VAL A 65 5.23 2.21 -4.07
C VAL A 65 5.34 3.67 -3.59
N PRO A 66 4.24 4.38 -3.25
CA PRO A 66 4.36 5.73 -2.71
C PRO A 66 4.99 5.76 -1.32
N LEU A 67 4.80 4.73 -0.51
CA LEU A 67 5.47 4.64 0.78
C LEU A 67 6.99 4.57 0.61
N ALA A 68 7.47 3.77 -0.32
CA ALA A 68 8.90 3.69 -0.66
C ALA A 68 9.42 5.06 -1.14
N SER A 69 8.64 5.77 -1.95
CA SER A 69 8.98 7.12 -2.39
C SER A 69 9.07 8.09 -1.21
N ALA A 70 8.14 8.00 -0.26
CA ALA A 70 8.17 8.81 0.95
C ALA A 70 9.44 8.55 1.77
N VAL A 71 9.85 7.29 1.89
CA VAL A 71 11.10 6.92 2.58
C VAL A 71 12.31 7.56 1.89
N GLN A 72 12.34 7.49 0.56
CA GLN A 72 13.49 7.96 -0.24
C GLN A 72 13.64 9.48 -0.23
N HIS A 73 12.53 10.22 -0.23
CA HIS A 73 12.52 11.66 -0.45
C HIS A 73 12.25 12.48 0.81
N SER A 74 11.84 11.86 1.91
CA SER A 74 11.57 12.60 3.14
C SER A 74 12.86 13.07 3.81
N VAL A 75 12.78 14.24 4.44
CA VAL A 75 13.91 14.86 5.13
C VAL A 75 13.97 14.48 6.61
N SER A 76 12.92 13.85 7.14
CA SER A 76 12.82 13.44 8.53
C SER A 76 11.80 12.31 8.68
N VAL A 77 11.82 11.67 9.86
CA VAL A 77 10.83 10.63 10.20
C VAL A 77 9.42 11.20 10.21
N VAL A 78 9.24 12.42 10.71
CA VAL A 78 7.94 13.09 10.74
C VAL A 78 7.44 13.37 9.33
N ASP A 79 8.31 13.84 8.46
CA ASP A 79 7.99 14.10 7.05
C ASP A 79 7.56 12.80 6.35
N MET A 80 8.28 11.71 6.56
CA MET A 80 7.92 10.39 6.05
C MET A 80 6.55 9.94 6.55
N ALA A 81 6.25 10.13 7.84
CA ALA A 81 4.96 9.75 8.42
C ALA A 81 3.82 10.53 7.77
N ILE A 82 4.00 11.83 7.54
CA ILE A 82 2.99 12.69 6.90
C ILE A 82 2.70 12.19 5.48
N TRP A 83 3.74 11.98 4.68
CA TRP A 83 3.56 11.53 3.30
C TRP A 83 3.05 10.08 3.22
N GLY A 84 3.42 9.23 4.17
CA GLY A 84 2.88 7.89 4.30
C GLY A 84 1.38 7.90 4.59
N VAL A 85 0.91 8.78 5.46
CA VAL A 85 -0.53 8.94 5.74
C VAL A 85 -1.26 9.51 4.53
N ILE A 86 -0.65 10.45 3.81
CA ILE A 86 -1.22 10.98 2.56
C ILE A 86 -1.36 9.84 1.54
N ALA A 87 -0.35 9.00 1.38
CA ALA A 87 -0.39 7.84 0.49
C ALA A 87 -1.51 6.87 0.87
N LEU A 88 -1.71 6.66 2.16
CA LEU A 88 -2.78 5.82 2.69
C LEU A 88 -4.14 6.39 2.30
N ALA A 89 -4.36 7.69 2.52
CA ALA A 89 -5.60 8.36 2.15
C ALA A 89 -5.88 8.27 0.64
N VAL A 90 -4.84 8.42 -0.19
CA VAL A 90 -4.96 8.31 -1.64
C VAL A 90 -5.39 6.90 -2.05
N GLN A 91 -4.85 5.85 -1.41
CA GLN A 91 -5.24 4.48 -1.71
C GLN A 91 -6.68 4.17 -1.30
N ILE A 92 -7.13 4.71 -0.18
CA ILE A 92 -8.53 4.58 0.23
C ILE A 92 -9.43 5.27 -0.80
N ALA A 93 -9.04 6.46 -1.27
CA ALA A 93 -9.76 7.18 -2.32
C ALA A 93 -9.80 6.38 -3.63
N ALA A 94 -8.73 5.66 -3.98
CA ALA A 94 -8.69 4.79 -5.16
C ALA A 94 -9.73 3.67 -5.06
N PHE A 95 -9.85 3.04 -3.89
CA PHE A 95 -10.87 2.02 -3.65
C PHE A 95 -12.28 2.60 -3.82
N VAL A 96 -12.53 3.76 -3.24
CA VAL A 96 -13.84 4.44 -3.35
C VAL A 96 -14.14 4.77 -4.82
N ALA A 97 -13.15 5.25 -5.57
CA ALA A 97 -13.30 5.54 -6.99
C ALA A 97 -13.67 4.27 -7.79
N ALA A 98 -13.00 3.15 -7.50
CA ALA A 98 -13.32 1.88 -8.15
C ALA A 98 -14.75 1.44 -7.86
N LYS A 99 -15.20 1.63 -6.63
CA LYS A 99 -16.56 1.30 -6.20
C LYS A 99 -17.60 2.18 -6.90
N LEU A 100 -17.26 3.45 -7.16
CA LEU A 100 -18.11 4.35 -7.91
C LEU A 100 -18.18 3.99 -9.40
N LEU A 101 -17.07 3.55 -9.99
CA LEU A 101 -17.00 3.14 -11.38
C LEU A 101 -17.71 1.81 -11.64
N ILE A 102 -17.56 0.86 -10.72
CA ILE A 102 -18.22 -0.46 -10.79
C ILE A 102 -18.91 -0.70 -9.44
N PRO A 103 -20.18 -0.27 -9.29
CA PRO A 103 -20.89 -0.38 -8.00
C PRO A 103 -21.01 -1.81 -7.46
N SER A 104 -20.99 -2.81 -8.35
CA SER A 104 -21.08 -4.22 -7.95
C SER A 104 -19.76 -4.85 -7.55
N ILE A 105 -18.65 -4.09 -7.56
CA ILE A 105 -17.30 -4.64 -7.37
C ILE A 105 -17.16 -5.35 -6.02
N THR A 106 -17.77 -4.82 -4.97
CA THR A 106 -17.69 -5.41 -3.63
C THR A 106 -18.50 -6.70 -3.48
N ARG A 107 -19.45 -6.94 -4.40
CA ARG A 107 -20.22 -8.18 -4.49
C ARG A 107 -19.54 -9.19 -5.40
N ASP A 108 -18.98 -8.72 -6.50
CA ASP A 108 -18.47 -9.59 -7.57
C ASP A 108 -17.09 -10.15 -7.26
N ILE A 109 -16.25 -9.42 -6.52
CA ILE A 109 -14.93 -9.93 -6.11
C ILE A 109 -15.05 -11.16 -5.21
N PRO A 110 -15.87 -11.15 -4.14
CA PRO A 110 -16.06 -12.38 -3.35
C PRO A 110 -16.64 -13.53 -4.15
N ALA A 111 -17.43 -13.24 -5.19
CA ALA A 111 -17.99 -14.25 -6.08
C ALA A 111 -16.94 -14.82 -7.05
N GLY A 112 -15.70 -14.32 -7.04
CA GLY A 112 -14.62 -14.84 -7.87
C GLY A 112 -14.48 -14.17 -9.23
N ASN A 113 -15.07 -12.99 -9.44
CA ASN A 113 -14.93 -12.27 -10.71
C ASN A 113 -13.51 -11.71 -10.85
N GLY A 114 -12.64 -12.48 -11.53
CA GLY A 114 -11.24 -12.14 -11.71
C GLY A 114 -11.03 -10.85 -12.48
N ALA A 115 -11.89 -10.53 -13.43
CA ALA A 115 -11.79 -9.32 -14.22
C ALA A 115 -11.95 -8.07 -13.35
N GLN A 116 -12.89 -8.07 -12.42
CA GLN A 116 -13.09 -6.94 -11.51
C GLN A 116 -12.00 -6.86 -10.44
N GLY A 117 -11.53 -7.99 -9.93
CA GLY A 117 -10.39 -8.02 -9.02
C GLY A 117 -9.13 -7.48 -9.65
N PHE A 118 -8.84 -7.88 -10.88
CA PHE A 118 -7.71 -7.38 -11.65
C PHE A 118 -7.83 -5.88 -11.93
N PHE A 119 -9.03 -5.41 -12.28
CA PHE A 119 -9.26 -3.98 -12.50
C PHE A 119 -9.00 -3.16 -11.24
N LEU A 120 -9.55 -3.58 -10.10
CA LEU A 120 -9.32 -2.88 -8.82
C LEU A 120 -7.85 -2.87 -8.46
N GLY A 121 -7.16 -4.01 -8.59
CA GLY A 121 -5.75 -4.11 -8.30
C GLY A 121 -4.90 -3.21 -9.20
N THR A 122 -5.20 -3.19 -10.50
CA THR A 122 -4.49 -2.36 -11.48
C THR A 122 -4.72 -0.86 -11.22
N LEU A 123 -5.96 -0.48 -10.92
CA LEU A 123 -6.28 0.90 -10.60
C LEU A 123 -5.53 1.35 -9.33
N SER A 124 -5.53 0.52 -8.31
CA SER A 124 -4.83 0.80 -7.05
C SER A 124 -3.32 0.96 -7.27
N LEU A 125 -2.72 0.07 -8.05
CA LEU A 125 -1.31 0.14 -8.39
C LEU A 125 -1.00 1.38 -9.22
N GLY A 126 -1.82 1.68 -10.23
CA GLY A 126 -1.66 2.85 -11.08
C GLY A 126 -1.73 4.15 -10.30
N VAL A 127 -2.70 4.28 -9.41
CA VAL A 127 -2.82 5.44 -8.51
C VAL A 127 -1.60 5.55 -7.61
N GLY A 128 -1.10 4.41 -7.10
CA GLY A 128 0.11 4.38 -6.29
C GLY A 128 1.35 4.87 -7.04
N LEU A 129 1.52 4.44 -8.29
CA LEU A 129 2.63 4.89 -9.14
C LEU A 129 2.56 6.40 -9.40
N LEU A 130 1.37 6.91 -9.71
CA LEU A 130 1.17 8.34 -9.92
C LEU A 130 1.41 9.13 -8.63
N SER A 131 0.92 8.63 -7.52
CA SER A 131 1.13 9.24 -6.20
C SER A 131 2.62 9.32 -5.86
N ALA A 132 3.38 8.24 -6.11
CA ALA A 132 4.82 8.22 -5.89
C ALA A 132 5.55 9.24 -6.75
N ALA A 133 5.16 9.36 -8.02
CA ALA A 133 5.74 10.35 -8.93
C ALA A 133 5.48 11.78 -8.45
N CYS A 134 4.30 12.04 -7.88
CA CYS A 134 3.95 13.35 -7.34
C CYS A 134 4.69 13.70 -6.05
N MET A 135 5.28 12.71 -5.39
CA MET A 135 6.08 12.92 -4.17
C MET A 135 7.53 13.30 -4.43
N SER A 136 7.95 13.34 -5.68
CA SER A 136 9.32 13.77 -6.02
C SER A 136 9.40 15.29 -6.01
N PHE A 137 9.70 15.82 -4.87
CA PHE A 137 9.79 17.25 -4.58
C PHE A 137 11.16 17.63 -4.02
#